data_33d5c7220275faf369e682998190e74e
#
_entry.id   33d5c7220275faf369e682998190e74e
#
_cell.length_a   1.000
_cell.length_b   1.000
_cell.length_c   1.000
_cell.angle_alpha   90.00
_cell.angle_beta   90.00
_cell.angle_gamma   90.00
#
_symmetry.space_group_name_H-M   'P 1'
#
loop_
_entity.id
_entity.type
_entity.pdbx_description
1 polymer ?
#
loop_
_entity_poly.entity_id
_entity_poly.type
_entity_poly.pdbx_seq_one_letter_code
_entity_poly.pdbx_strand_id
1 'polypeptide(L)'
;MIPDAWDIELREGACTVARHLIETGCVRYDPHHLCRHGSGLVSPIHLEGRRLLSYPLARNEILDFAVRMIEQEIGGRELDAVAAGEGAGVPWATLIADRLDLPFVFVRKEAPEGQQEYKHRIEGRVEPGWRVLLVEQLAADGHRKARFAQPLKEAGCDVRDVFVLFQYGIFDEIHEHLAPLGITMHALATWWDVLEVANRGHYLDGEAQGEIHAFLHDPKRWTAEHQEKRGRHKVA
;
A
#
# COMPACT_ATOMS: atom_id res chain seq x y z
N MET A 1 -27.33 -2.21 8.23
CA MET A 1 -26.72 -1.28 9.20
C MET A 1 -26.56 0.04 8.47
N ILE A 2 -26.96 1.16 9.06
CA ILE A 2 -26.75 2.50 8.45
C ILE A 2 -25.30 2.86 8.77
N PRO A 3 -24.44 3.20 7.76
CA PRO A 3 -23.07 3.63 7.99
C PRO A 3 -23.06 4.85 8.92
N ASP A 4 -22.10 4.92 9.82
CA ASP A 4 -21.87 6.13 10.59
C ASP A 4 -21.19 7.23 9.76
N ALA A 5 -20.97 8.40 10.33
CA ALA A 5 -20.37 9.52 9.61
C ALA A 5 -18.92 9.23 9.22
N TRP A 6 -18.20 8.44 10.02
CA TRP A 6 -16.82 8.05 9.76
C TRP A 6 -16.72 7.03 8.62
N ASP A 7 -17.62 6.02 8.58
CA ASP A 7 -17.69 5.06 7.47
C ASP A 7 -17.89 5.79 6.12
N ILE A 8 -18.73 6.83 6.12
CA ILE A 8 -19.00 7.65 4.93
C ILE A 8 -17.73 8.41 4.53
N GLU A 9 -17.05 9.04 5.49
CA GLU A 9 -15.82 9.81 5.24
C GLU A 9 -14.68 8.91 4.72
N LEU A 10 -14.49 7.72 5.29
CA LEU A 10 -13.53 6.72 4.81
C LEU A 10 -13.80 6.34 3.36
N ARG A 11 -15.10 6.13 3.03
CA ARG A 11 -15.50 5.78 1.67
C ARG A 11 -15.21 6.92 0.67
N GLU A 12 -15.51 8.15 1.05
CA GLU A 12 -15.22 9.33 0.25
C GLU A 12 -13.70 9.51 0.06
N GLY A 13 -12.92 9.30 1.10
CA GLY A 13 -11.47 9.30 1.06
C GLY A 13 -10.91 8.28 0.09
N ALA A 14 -11.36 7.03 0.18
CA ALA A 14 -10.96 5.94 -0.72
C ALA A 14 -11.29 6.26 -2.18
N CYS A 15 -12.51 6.76 -2.45
CA CYS A 15 -12.92 7.19 -3.79
C CYS A 15 -12.09 8.39 -4.30
N THR A 16 -11.70 9.31 -3.43
CA THR A 16 -10.87 10.46 -3.79
C THR A 16 -9.46 10.01 -4.17
N VAL A 17 -8.85 9.12 -3.39
CA VAL A 17 -7.55 8.50 -3.72
C VAL A 17 -7.63 7.77 -5.05
N ALA A 18 -8.65 6.94 -5.25
CA ALA A 18 -8.87 6.19 -6.49
C ALA A 18 -8.99 7.12 -7.71
N ARG A 19 -9.74 8.21 -7.60
CA ARG A 19 -9.88 9.22 -8.65
C ARG A 19 -8.54 9.88 -8.98
N HIS A 20 -7.77 10.30 -7.97
CA HIS A 20 -6.44 10.87 -8.20
C HIS A 20 -5.49 9.89 -8.89
N LEU A 21 -5.54 8.61 -8.52
CA LEU A 21 -4.75 7.57 -9.18
C LEU A 21 -5.08 7.44 -10.68
N ILE A 22 -6.36 7.52 -11.04
CA ILE A 22 -6.82 7.46 -12.43
C ILE A 22 -6.42 8.74 -13.18
N GLU A 23 -6.81 9.91 -12.67
CA GLU A 23 -6.64 11.21 -13.35
C GLU A 23 -5.17 11.61 -13.55
N THR A 24 -4.29 11.19 -12.65
CA THR A 24 -2.83 11.41 -12.77
C THR A 24 -2.13 10.35 -13.61
N GLY A 25 -2.86 9.37 -14.15
CA GLY A 25 -2.30 8.28 -14.93
C GLY A 25 -1.39 7.34 -14.12
N CYS A 26 -1.61 7.28 -12.80
CA CYS A 26 -0.93 6.33 -11.93
C CYS A 26 -1.47 4.90 -12.09
N VAL A 27 -2.74 4.77 -12.47
CA VAL A 27 -3.39 3.51 -12.83
C VAL A 27 -3.37 3.34 -14.34
N ARG A 28 -2.94 2.19 -14.80
CA ARG A 28 -2.96 1.81 -16.21
C ARG A 28 -3.47 0.39 -16.37
N TYR A 29 -4.42 0.22 -17.28
CA TYR A 29 -4.84 -1.07 -17.77
C TYR A 29 -4.11 -1.37 -19.08
N ASP A 30 -3.45 -2.52 -19.16
CA ASP A 30 -2.76 -2.99 -20.36
C ASP A 30 -2.82 -4.53 -20.47
N PRO A 31 -3.80 -5.07 -21.18
CA PRO A 31 -3.97 -6.51 -21.31
C PRO A 31 -2.90 -7.16 -22.21
N HIS A 32 -2.16 -6.36 -22.97
CA HIS A 32 -1.11 -6.84 -23.87
C HIS A 32 0.26 -6.90 -23.19
N HIS A 33 0.54 -6.02 -22.22
CA HIS A 33 1.80 -5.96 -21.47
C HIS A 33 1.53 -6.18 -19.99
N LEU A 34 1.35 -7.45 -19.61
CA LEU A 34 1.01 -7.83 -18.25
C LEU A 34 2.15 -7.52 -17.26
N CYS A 35 1.78 -6.97 -16.10
CA CYS A 35 2.68 -6.77 -14.98
C CYS A 35 2.95 -8.10 -14.27
N ARG A 36 4.20 -8.39 -13.96
CA ARG A 36 4.56 -9.56 -13.15
C ARG A 36 4.83 -9.15 -11.72
N HIS A 37 4.11 -9.76 -10.78
CA HIS A 37 4.32 -9.59 -9.34
C HIS A 37 5.44 -10.51 -8.82
N GLY A 38 5.99 -10.18 -7.65
CA GLY A 38 7.00 -11.00 -6.99
C GLY A 38 6.50 -12.42 -6.62
N SER A 39 5.20 -12.59 -6.43
CA SER A 39 4.53 -13.88 -6.24
C SER A 39 4.47 -14.76 -7.50
N GLY A 40 4.90 -14.23 -8.67
CA GLY A 40 4.78 -14.91 -9.97
C GLY A 40 3.46 -14.69 -10.70
N LEU A 41 2.47 -14.08 -10.06
CA LEU A 41 1.22 -13.68 -10.70
C LEU A 41 1.46 -12.63 -11.76
N VAL A 42 0.64 -12.64 -12.81
CA VAL A 42 0.60 -11.58 -13.81
C VAL A 42 -0.72 -10.82 -13.72
N SER A 43 -0.69 -9.53 -14.02
CA SER A 43 -1.80 -8.61 -13.86
C SER A 43 -1.98 -7.74 -15.11
N PRO A 44 -3.22 -7.47 -15.56
CA PRO A 44 -3.50 -6.52 -16.62
C PRO A 44 -3.49 -5.08 -16.14
N ILE A 45 -3.38 -4.87 -14.82
CA ILE A 45 -3.40 -3.56 -14.19
C ILE A 45 -2.07 -3.22 -13.54
N HIS A 46 -1.67 -1.96 -13.67
CA HIS A 46 -0.44 -1.39 -13.13
C HIS A 46 -0.73 -0.22 -12.22
N LEU A 47 0.00 -0.12 -11.12
CA LEU A 47 0.00 1.04 -10.25
C LEU A 47 1.40 1.67 -10.20
N GLU A 48 1.52 2.88 -10.77
CA GLU A 48 2.71 3.72 -10.70
C GLU A 48 2.55 4.81 -9.63
N GLY A 49 2.21 4.44 -8.41
CA GLY A 49 1.85 5.36 -7.33
C GLY A 49 2.92 6.41 -6.96
N ARG A 50 4.20 6.19 -7.34
CA ARG A 50 5.26 7.19 -7.14
C ARG A 50 5.01 8.48 -7.92
N ARG A 51 4.27 8.41 -9.04
CA ARG A 51 3.92 9.60 -9.85
C ARG A 51 3.08 10.61 -9.07
N LEU A 52 2.25 10.15 -8.11
CA LEU A 52 1.44 11.04 -7.24
C LEU A 52 2.27 12.11 -6.53
N LEU A 53 3.54 11.81 -6.21
CA LEU A 53 4.43 12.78 -5.56
C LEU A 53 4.66 14.04 -6.40
N SER A 54 4.50 13.94 -7.72
CA SER A 54 4.65 15.05 -8.66
C SER A 54 3.38 15.90 -8.83
N TYR A 55 2.27 15.53 -8.17
CA TYR A 55 0.98 16.24 -8.24
C TYR A 55 0.62 16.82 -6.86
N PRO A 56 1.03 18.08 -6.56
CA PRO A 56 0.91 18.63 -5.21
C PRO A 56 -0.51 18.65 -4.65
N LEU A 57 -1.52 18.97 -5.50
CA LEU A 57 -2.93 18.99 -5.06
C LEU A 57 -3.40 17.60 -4.67
N ALA A 58 -3.27 16.62 -5.56
CA ALA A 58 -3.65 15.23 -5.28
C ALA A 58 -2.90 14.67 -4.06
N ARG A 59 -1.59 14.90 -3.98
CA ARG A 59 -0.76 14.50 -2.85
C ARG A 59 -1.28 15.07 -1.53
N ASN A 60 -1.62 16.36 -1.49
CA ASN A 60 -2.08 17.01 -0.27
C ASN A 60 -3.45 16.49 0.17
N GLU A 61 -4.41 16.30 -0.74
CA GLU A 61 -5.71 15.72 -0.41
C GLU A 61 -5.57 14.28 0.12
N ILE A 62 -4.71 13.47 -0.50
CA ILE A 62 -4.42 12.11 -0.03
C ILE A 62 -3.80 12.14 1.38
N LEU A 63 -2.86 13.06 1.63
CA LEU A 63 -2.25 13.19 2.95
C LEU A 63 -3.24 13.67 4.01
N ASP A 64 -4.20 14.54 3.67
CA ASP A 64 -5.23 14.99 4.60
C ASP A 64 -6.15 13.82 5.01
N PHE A 65 -6.54 12.94 4.09
CA PHE A 65 -7.28 11.73 4.41
C PHE A 65 -6.43 10.72 5.21
N ALA A 66 -5.16 10.56 4.83
CA ALA A 66 -4.24 9.67 5.53
C ALA A 66 -4.09 10.06 7.01
N VAL A 67 -3.86 11.34 7.29
CA VAL A 67 -3.71 11.85 8.66
C VAL A 67 -5.00 11.64 9.46
N ARG A 68 -6.16 11.98 8.90
CA ARG A 68 -7.45 11.76 9.59
C ARG A 68 -7.68 10.28 9.91
N MET A 69 -7.42 9.39 8.96
CA MET A 69 -7.55 7.95 9.19
C MET A 69 -6.60 7.45 10.28
N ILE A 70 -5.35 7.92 10.29
CA ILE A 70 -4.37 7.58 11.34
C ILE A 70 -4.86 8.07 12.70
N GLU A 71 -5.39 9.29 12.79
CA GLU A 71 -5.89 9.85 14.05
C GLU A 71 -7.12 9.09 14.58
N GLN A 72 -8.03 8.67 13.70
CA GLN A 72 -9.29 8.04 14.09
C GLN A 72 -9.16 6.52 14.33
N GLU A 73 -8.44 5.81 13.44
CA GLU A 73 -8.37 4.35 13.47
C GLU A 73 -7.18 3.83 14.28
N ILE A 74 -6.07 4.56 14.31
CA ILE A 74 -4.81 4.11 14.89
C ILE A 74 -4.52 4.83 16.21
N GLY A 75 -5.05 6.05 16.37
CA GLY A 75 -4.74 6.90 17.53
C GLY A 75 -3.44 7.68 17.36
N GLY A 76 -3.43 8.63 16.42
CA GLY A 76 -2.23 9.39 16.06
C GLY A 76 -1.50 10.06 17.24
N ARG A 77 -2.23 10.49 18.27
CA ARG A 77 -1.67 11.10 19.50
C ARG A 77 -0.91 10.13 20.42
N GLU A 78 -1.07 8.84 20.22
CA GLU A 78 -0.39 7.80 21.00
C GLU A 78 0.86 7.28 20.29
N LEU A 79 1.18 7.82 19.11
CA LEU A 79 2.38 7.46 18.36
C LEU A 79 3.56 8.29 18.82
N ASP A 80 4.72 7.64 18.95
CA ASP A 80 6.00 8.29 19.28
C ASP A 80 6.83 8.57 18.03
N ALA A 81 6.63 7.83 16.95
CA ALA A 81 7.32 8.03 15.67
C ALA A 81 6.57 7.41 14.49
N VAL A 82 6.90 7.89 13.29
CA VAL A 82 6.54 7.30 12.02
C VAL A 82 7.77 6.67 11.39
N ALA A 83 7.64 5.46 10.88
CA ALA A 83 8.70 4.76 10.17
C ALA A 83 8.30 4.44 8.72
N ALA A 84 9.29 4.24 7.85
CA ALA A 84 9.09 3.66 6.53
C ALA A 84 10.15 2.61 6.19
N GLY A 85 9.83 1.67 5.32
CA GLY A 85 10.84 0.85 4.67
C GLY A 85 11.54 1.62 3.54
N GLU A 86 12.82 1.35 3.35
CA GLU A 86 13.60 1.94 2.27
C GLU A 86 12.93 1.74 0.91
N GLY A 87 12.47 2.85 0.32
CA GLY A 87 11.80 2.84 -0.98
C GLY A 87 10.70 3.87 -1.14
N ALA A 88 9.61 3.45 -1.76
CA ALA A 88 8.50 4.33 -2.15
C ALA A 88 7.69 4.86 -0.96
N GLY A 89 7.78 4.23 0.21
CA GLY A 89 7.11 4.67 1.44
C GLY A 89 7.74 5.90 2.06
N VAL A 90 9.06 6.08 1.94
CA VAL A 90 9.81 7.15 2.61
C VAL A 90 9.22 8.56 2.38
N PRO A 91 8.96 9.01 1.14
CA PRO A 91 8.40 10.35 0.93
C PRO A 91 7.03 10.54 1.62
N TRP A 92 6.18 9.54 1.58
CA TRP A 92 4.85 9.59 2.18
C TRP A 92 4.91 9.60 3.70
N ALA A 93 5.71 8.70 4.26
CA ALA A 93 5.92 8.62 5.70
C ALA A 93 6.52 9.91 6.27
N THR A 94 7.48 10.51 5.57
CA THR A 94 8.06 11.82 5.96
C THR A 94 7.01 12.91 6.00
N LEU A 95 6.14 12.99 4.96
CA LEU A 95 5.08 14.00 4.90
C LEU A 95 3.98 13.75 5.95
N ILE A 96 3.69 12.49 6.28
CA ILE A 96 2.75 12.13 7.35
C ILE A 96 3.35 12.47 8.72
N ALA A 97 4.63 12.15 8.95
CA ALA A 97 5.33 12.49 10.18
C ALA A 97 5.34 14.02 10.42
N ASP A 98 5.64 14.80 9.39
CA ASP A 98 5.60 16.26 9.41
C ASP A 98 4.20 16.80 9.82
N ARG A 99 3.13 16.24 9.27
CA ARG A 99 1.76 16.66 9.61
C ARG A 99 1.29 16.23 11.01
N LEU A 100 1.84 15.14 11.52
CA LEU A 100 1.56 14.65 12.87
C LEU A 100 2.50 15.25 13.94
N ASP A 101 3.48 16.05 13.53
CA ASP A 101 4.55 16.59 14.37
C ASP A 101 5.31 15.48 15.13
N LEU A 102 5.62 14.39 14.42
CA LEU A 102 6.29 13.21 14.96
C LEU A 102 7.68 12.99 14.33
N PRO A 103 8.62 12.41 15.10
CA PRO A 103 9.88 11.91 14.56
C PRO A 103 9.68 10.95 13.40
N PHE A 104 10.56 11.04 12.40
CA PHE A 104 10.59 10.11 11.27
C PHE A 104 11.88 9.29 11.30
N VAL A 105 11.75 7.99 11.06
CA VAL A 105 12.85 7.05 10.85
C VAL A 105 12.61 6.20 9.63
N PHE A 106 13.67 5.62 9.04
CA PHE A 106 13.44 4.61 8.01
C PHE A 106 14.30 3.36 8.22
N VAL A 107 13.81 2.24 7.70
CA VAL A 107 14.43 0.93 7.83
C VAL A 107 15.02 0.53 6.49
N ARG A 108 16.34 0.32 6.44
CA ARG A 108 17.06 -0.17 5.26
C ARG A 108 16.63 -1.59 4.91
N LYS A 109 16.71 -1.93 3.62
CA LYS A 109 16.51 -3.31 3.14
C LYS A 109 17.54 -4.26 3.68
N GLU A 110 18.79 -3.80 3.74
CA GLU A 110 19.93 -4.55 4.23
C GLU A 110 20.70 -3.72 5.25
N ALA A 111 21.35 -4.40 6.20
CA ALA A 111 22.29 -3.73 7.10
C ALA A 111 23.54 -3.27 6.34
N PRO A 112 24.23 -2.21 6.77
CA PRO A 112 25.51 -1.83 6.22
C PRO A 112 26.52 -2.98 6.28
N GLU A 113 27.45 -2.99 5.36
CA GLU A 113 28.49 -4.05 5.29
C GLU A 113 29.26 -4.18 6.63
N GLY A 114 29.42 -5.40 7.11
CA GLY A 114 30.06 -5.70 8.39
C GLY A 114 29.17 -5.51 9.64
N GLN A 115 27.94 -5.08 9.48
CA GLN A 115 26.98 -4.84 10.59
C GLN A 115 25.76 -5.74 10.40
N GLN A 116 25.69 -6.87 11.13
CA GLN A 116 24.62 -7.87 10.93
C GLN A 116 23.43 -7.69 11.86
N GLU A 117 23.50 -6.80 12.88
CA GLU A 117 22.38 -6.59 13.80
C GLU A 117 21.27 -5.77 13.16
N TYR A 118 20.03 -6.14 13.41
CA TYR A 118 18.84 -5.46 12.87
C TYR A 118 18.76 -3.96 13.21
N LYS A 119 19.26 -3.56 14.39
CA LYS A 119 19.33 -2.14 14.77
C LYS A 119 20.12 -1.28 13.79
N HIS A 120 21.11 -1.85 13.09
CA HIS A 120 21.90 -1.15 12.09
C HIS A 120 21.16 -0.91 10.77
N ARG A 121 19.93 -1.44 10.65
CA ARG A 121 19.04 -1.13 9.54
C ARG A 121 18.15 0.08 9.79
N ILE A 122 18.10 0.59 11.04
CA ILE A 122 17.27 1.75 11.39
C ILE A 122 18.10 3.02 11.24
N GLU A 123 17.63 3.92 10.39
CA GLU A 123 18.18 5.26 10.22
C GLU A 123 17.31 6.27 10.96
N GLY A 124 17.91 6.98 11.90
CA GLY A 124 17.24 7.86 12.85
C GLY A 124 17.29 7.29 14.26
N ARG A 125 16.52 7.90 15.17
CA ARG A 125 16.48 7.51 16.58
C ARG A 125 15.15 6.84 16.89
N VAL A 126 15.20 5.70 17.55
CA VAL A 126 14.07 5.06 18.23
C VAL A 126 14.46 4.67 19.64
N GLU A 127 13.49 4.53 20.53
CA GLU A 127 13.71 4.08 21.89
C GLU A 127 12.83 2.86 22.20
N PRO A 128 13.29 1.92 23.04
CA PRO A 128 12.46 0.83 23.51
C PRO A 128 11.16 1.34 24.14
N GLY A 129 10.04 0.70 23.76
CA GLY A 129 8.71 1.09 24.23
C GLY A 129 8.01 2.13 23.34
N TRP A 130 8.69 2.77 22.41
CA TRP A 130 8.02 3.68 21.47
C TRP A 130 6.99 2.96 20.63
N ARG A 131 5.81 3.56 20.51
CA ARG A 131 4.77 3.13 19.57
C ARG A 131 5.06 3.73 18.19
N VAL A 132 5.43 2.87 17.25
CA VAL A 132 5.88 3.28 15.92
C VAL A 132 4.91 2.81 14.86
N LEU A 133 4.38 3.76 14.06
CA LEU A 133 3.58 3.46 12.87
C LEU A 133 4.47 3.22 11.66
N LEU A 134 4.38 2.05 11.05
CA LEU A 134 5.05 1.79 9.77
C LEU A 134 4.15 2.24 8.61
N VAL A 135 4.63 3.22 7.85
CA VAL A 135 3.92 3.78 6.69
C VAL A 135 4.60 3.34 5.41
N GLU A 136 3.81 2.84 4.49
CA GLU A 136 4.26 2.42 3.17
C GLU A 136 3.33 2.94 2.05
N GLN A 137 3.81 2.99 0.82
CA GLN A 137 2.98 3.44 -0.30
C GLN A 137 1.98 2.37 -0.73
N LEU A 138 2.43 1.14 -0.84
CA LEU A 138 1.70 0.04 -1.48
C LEU A 138 1.89 -1.26 -0.73
N ALA A 139 0.81 -2.00 -0.53
CA ALA A 139 0.85 -3.39 -0.09
C ALA A 139 0.19 -4.33 -1.11
N ALA A 140 0.87 -5.43 -1.40
CA ALA A 140 0.30 -6.59 -2.08
C ALA A 140 0.12 -7.73 -1.05
N ASP A 141 1.17 -8.53 -0.82
CA ASP A 141 1.17 -9.72 0.03
C ASP A 141 1.60 -9.49 1.50
N GLY A 142 2.03 -8.30 1.86
CA GLY A 142 2.46 -7.96 3.22
C GLY A 142 3.90 -8.37 3.61
N HIS A 143 4.54 -9.27 2.87
CA HIS A 143 5.87 -9.80 3.20
C HIS A 143 6.92 -8.70 3.46
N ARG A 144 6.99 -7.68 2.60
CA ARG A 144 7.94 -6.56 2.80
C ARG A 144 7.66 -5.75 4.04
N LYS A 145 6.38 -5.60 4.44
CA LYS A 145 5.98 -4.86 5.65
C LYS A 145 6.46 -5.59 6.90
N ALA A 146 6.25 -6.88 6.97
CA ALA A 146 6.79 -7.72 8.03
C ALA A 146 8.31 -7.59 8.16
N ARG A 147 9.02 -7.60 7.02
CA ARG A 147 10.47 -7.47 6.96
C ARG A 147 10.99 -6.09 7.43
N PHE A 148 10.21 -5.02 7.26
CA PHE A 148 10.56 -3.68 7.77
C PHE A 148 10.11 -3.46 9.22
N ALA A 149 9.03 -4.10 9.65
CA ALA A 149 8.59 -4.03 11.05
C ALA A 149 9.54 -4.78 12.00
N GLN A 150 10.14 -5.87 11.54
CA GLN A 150 10.99 -6.73 12.37
C GLN A 150 12.16 -5.97 13.04
N PRO A 151 12.99 -5.17 12.36
CA PRO A 151 14.06 -4.42 13.01
C PRO A 151 13.59 -3.44 14.09
N LEU A 152 12.43 -2.80 13.88
CA LEU A 152 11.84 -1.90 14.87
C LEU A 152 11.40 -2.67 16.12
N LYS A 153 10.75 -3.83 15.95
CA LYS A 153 10.35 -4.71 17.06
C LYS A 153 11.56 -5.24 17.82
N GLU A 154 12.63 -5.59 17.13
CA GLU A 154 13.89 -6.04 17.75
C GLU A 154 14.64 -4.91 18.46
N ALA A 155 14.43 -3.66 18.04
CA ALA A 155 14.90 -2.49 18.79
C ALA A 155 14.04 -2.19 20.03
N GLY A 156 12.99 -2.98 20.29
CA GLY A 156 12.10 -2.82 21.43
C GLY A 156 10.92 -1.90 21.18
N CYS A 157 10.69 -1.46 19.94
CA CYS A 157 9.53 -0.65 19.61
C CYS A 157 8.24 -1.48 19.55
N ASP A 158 7.14 -0.84 19.90
CA ASP A 158 5.79 -1.39 19.76
C ASP A 158 5.24 -1.02 18.37
N VAL A 159 5.32 -1.97 17.44
CA VAL A 159 4.80 -1.83 16.07
C VAL A 159 3.56 -2.70 15.95
N ARG A 160 2.39 -2.11 16.08
CA ARG A 160 1.08 -2.78 15.99
C ARG A 160 0.35 -2.50 14.69
N ASP A 161 0.72 -1.40 14.01
CA ASP A 161 -0.01 -0.88 12.88
C ASP A 161 0.91 -0.62 11.69
N VAL A 162 0.43 -1.01 10.51
CA VAL A 162 1.01 -0.62 9.22
C VAL A 162 -0.06 0.15 8.46
N PHE A 163 0.27 1.36 8.04
CA PHE A 163 -0.57 2.17 7.17
C PHE A 163 -0.04 2.18 5.75
N VAL A 164 -0.91 1.97 4.78
CA VAL A 164 -0.57 2.05 3.35
C VAL A 164 -1.54 2.95 2.62
N LEU A 165 -1.04 3.72 1.65
CA LEU A 165 -1.92 4.54 0.81
C LEU A 165 -2.79 3.66 -0.10
N PHE A 166 -2.27 2.51 -0.50
CA PHE A 166 -2.97 1.62 -1.40
C PHE A 166 -2.66 0.15 -1.10
N GLN A 167 -3.71 -0.65 -1.01
CA GLN A 167 -3.62 -2.09 -0.90
C GLN A 167 -4.21 -2.75 -2.14
N TYR A 168 -3.61 -3.84 -2.60
CA TYR A 168 -4.22 -4.60 -3.70
C TYR A 168 -5.60 -5.15 -3.34
N GLY A 169 -5.80 -5.57 -2.07
CA GLY A 169 -7.11 -6.03 -1.56
C GLY A 169 -7.59 -7.36 -2.14
N ILE A 170 -6.68 -8.16 -2.69
CA ILE A 170 -6.95 -9.42 -3.38
C ILE A 170 -6.02 -10.56 -2.95
N PHE A 171 -5.13 -10.32 -2.00
CA PHE A 171 -4.15 -11.29 -1.50
C PHE A 171 -4.42 -11.56 -0.02
N ASP A 172 -4.88 -12.77 0.31
CA ASP A 172 -5.13 -13.21 1.69
C ASP A 172 -3.82 -13.40 2.47
N GLU A 173 -2.71 -13.63 1.76
CA GLU A 173 -1.37 -13.83 2.32
C GLU A 173 -0.89 -12.66 3.18
N ILE A 174 -1.52 -11.48 3.07
CA ILE A 174 -1.21 -10.33 3.90
C ILE A 174 -1.41 -10.61 5.38
N HIS A 175 -2.47 -11.35 5.73
CA HIS A 175 -2.76 -11.76 7.08
C HIS A 175 -1.75 -12.80 7.58
N GLU A 176 -1.31 -13.72 6.71
CA GLU A 176 -0.33 -14.74 7.05
C GLU A 176 1.03 -14.15 7.46
N HIS A 177 1.42 -13.02 6.88
CA HIS A 177 2.68 -12.36 7.17
C HIS A 177 2.63 -11.38 8.35
N LEU A 178 1.51 -10.74 8.60
CA LEU A 178 1.39 -9.67 9.60
C LEU A 178 0.77 -10.15 10.92
N ALA A 179 -0.21 -11.05 10.88
CA ALA A 179 -0.87 -11.53 12.08
C ALA A 179 0.07 -12.22 13.10
N PRO A 180 1.08 -13.03 12.68
CA PRO A 180 2.03 -13.60 13.63
C PRO A 180 2.88 -12.55 14.36
N LEU A 181 3.00 -11.35 13.80
CA LEU A 181 3.71 -10.21 14.39
C LEU A 181 2.80 -9.33 15.26
N GLY A 182 1.50 -9.63 15.32
CA GLY A 182 0.51 -8.80 16.00
C GLY A 182 0.30 -7.45 15.30
N ILE A 183 0.40 -7.41 13.97
CA ILE A 183 0.32 -6.18 13.18
C ILE A 183 -1.00 -6.14 12.41
N THR A 184 -1.73 -5.06 12.56
CA THR A 184 -2.91 -4.71 11.76
C THR A 184 -2.50 -3.83 10.58
N MET A 185 -3.09 -4.07 9.40
CA MET A 185 -2.90 -3.21 8.25
C MET A 185 -4.12 -2.33 8.01
N HIS A 186 -3.84 -1.05 7.81
CA HIS A 186 -4.81 -0.03 7.43
C HIS A 186 -4.48 0.47 6.02
N ALA A 187 -5.46 0.52 5.15
CA ALA A 187 -5.29 0.96 3.76
C ALA A 187 -6.28 2.06 3.41
N LEU A 188 -5.77 3.12 2.79
CA LEU A 188 -6.63 4.26 2.42
C LEU A 188 -7.50 3.94 1.20
N ALA A 189 -7.00 3.16 0.24
CA ALA A 189 -7.76 2.70 -0.93
C ALA A 189 -7.28 1.33 -1.42
N THR A 190 -8.13 0.68 -2.21
CA THR A 190 -7.90 -0.62 -2.83
C THR A 190 -8.16 -0.61 -4.33
N TRP A 191 -7.86 -1.71 -5.03
CA TRP A 191 -8.28 -1.86 -6.43
C TRP A 191 -9.80 -1.88 -6.63
N TRP A 192 -10.57 -2.28 -5.62
CA TRP A 192 -12.02 -2.26 -5.69
C TRP A 192 -12.55 -0.83 -5.74
N ASP A 193 -11.94 0.09 -5.00
CA ASP A 193 -12.27 1.53 -5.04
C ASP A 193 -11.92 2.13 -6.39
N VAL A 194 -10.76 1.75 -6.96
CA VAL A 194 -10.36 2.17 -8.31
C VAL A 194 -11.34 1.68 -9.36
N LEU A 195 -11.76 0.41 -9.31
CA LEU A 195 -12.72 -0.16 -10.25
C LEU A 195 -14.08 0.53 -10.14
N GLU A 196 -14.56 0.80 -8.91
CA GLU A 196 -15.81 1.51 -8.70
C GLU A 196 -15.79 2.93 -9.27
N VAL A 197 -14.73 3.69 -8.98
CA VAL A 197 -14.57 5.06 -9.51
C VAL A 197 -14.43 5.03 -11.04
N ALA A 198 -13.67 4.08 -11.58
CA ALA A 198 -13.53 3.91 -13.01
C ALA A 198 -14.85 3.62 -13.71
N ASN A 199 -15.70 2.78 -13.10
CA ASN A 199 -17.03 2.45 -13.63
C ASN A 199 -17.96 3.67 -13.59
N ARG A 200 -18.01 4.38 -12.47
CA ARG A 200 -18.87 5.58 -12.31
C ARG A 200 -18.46 6.72 -13.23
N GLY A 201 -17.16 6.90 -13.43
CA GLY A 201 -16.59 7.96 -14.26
C GLY A 201 -16.43 7.61 -15.74
N HIS A 202 -16.82 6.39 -16.15
CA HIS A 202 -16.64 5.89 -17.52
C HIS A 202 -15.19 5.97 -18.05
N TYR A 203 -14.21 5.78 -17.15
CA TYR A 203 -12.80 5.79 -17.52
C TYR A 203 -12.32 4.53 -18.25
N LEU A 204 -13.11 3.45 -18.19
CA LEU A 204 -12.85 2.16 -18.82
C LEU A 204 -14.06 1.73 -19.63
N ASP A 205 -13.85 1.04 -20.74
CA ASP A 205 -14.92 0.36 -21.46
C ASP A 205 -15.37 -0.91 -20.74
N GLY A 206 -16.47 -1.49 -21.20
CA GLY A 206 -17.06 -2.67 -20.55
C GLY A 206 -16.19 -3.92 -20.61
N GLU A 207 -15.35 -4.06 -21.64
CA GLU A 207 -14.43 -5.21 -21.79
C GLU A 207 -13.30 -5.10 -20.74
N ALA A 208 -12.66 -3.93 -20.64
CA ALA A 208 -11.63 -3.67 -19.63
C ALA A 208 -12.15 -3.84 -18.19
N GLN A 209 -13.38 -3.34 -17.93
CA GLN A 209 -14.03 -3.51 -16.63
C GLN A 209 -14.23 -4.99 -16.29
N GLY A 210 -14.73 -5.77 -17.22
CA GLY A 210 -14.97 -7.21 -17.04
C GLY A 210 -13.66 -7.97 -16.79
N GLU A 211 -12.61 -7.64 -17.52
CA GLU A 211 -11.30 -8.30 -17.37
C GLU A 211 -10.63 -7.95 -16.06
N ILE A 212 -10.63 -6.67 -15.65
CA ILE A 212 -10.11 -6.24 -14.34
C ILE A 212 -10.89 -6.92 -13.22
N HIS A 213 -12.22 -6.94 -13.30
CA HIS A 213 -13.08 -7.60 -12.32
C HIS A 213 -12.75 -9.10 -12.19
N ALA A 214 -12.58 -9.80 -13.32
CA ALA A 214 -12.20 -11.22 -13.32
C ALA A 214 -10.83 -11.46 -12.68
N PHE A 215 -9.85 -10.58 -12.95
CA PHE A 215 -8.54 -10.63 -12.32
C PHE A 215 -8.63 -10.40 -10.80
N LEU A 216 -9.38 -9.39 -10.35
CA LEU A 216 -9.50 -9.05 -8.92
C LEU A 216 -10.20 -10.17 -8.12
N HIS A 217 -11.15 -10.90 -8.74
CA HIS A 217 -11.85 -11.99 -8.09
C HIS A 217 -11.03 -13.27 -7.93
N ASP A 218 -10.23 -13.62 -8.94
CA ASP A 218 -9.38 -14.83 -8.90
C ASP A 218 -8.08 -14.60 -9.69
N PRO A 219 -7.10 -13.92 -9.05
CA PRO A 219 -5.84 -13.58 -9.71
C PRO A 219 -5.02 -14.82 -10.11
N LYS A 220 -5.16 -15.92 -9.35
CA LYS A 220 -4.43 -17.18 -9.63
C LYS A 220 -4.96 -17.84 -10.89
N ARG A 221 -6.29 -18.00 -10.99
CA ARG A 221 -6.97 -18.54 -12.17
C ARG A 221 -6.73 -17.66 -13.39
N TRP A 222 -6.93 -16.36 -13.24
CA TRP A 222 -6.70 -15.40 -14.33
C TRP A 222 -5.27 -15.48 -14.86
N THR A 223 -4.28 -15.56 -13.98
CA THR A 223 -2.87 -15.73 -14.33
C THR A 223 -2.63 -17.01 -15.14
N ALA A 224 -3.18 -18.16 -14.69
CA ALA A 224 -3.02 -19.44 -15.38
C ALA A 224 -3.57 -19.39 -16.81
N GLU A 225 -4.79 -18.86 -16.98
CA GLU A 225 -5.44 -18.74 -18.29
C GLU A 225 -4.65 -17.84 -19.27
N HIS A 226 -4.02 -16.78 -18.76
CA HIS A 226 -3.28 -15.81 -19.60
C HIS A 226 -1.81 -16.20 -19.85
N GLN A 227 -1.21 -17.00 -19.00
CA GLN A 227 0.11 -17.59 -19.25
C GLN A 227 0.03 -18.68 -20.34
N GLU A 228 -1.01 -19.52 -20.34
CA GLU A 228 -1.22 -20.54 -21.38
C GLU A 228 -1.44 -19.94 -22.76
N LYS A 229 -2.23 -18.86 -22.87
CA LYS A 229 -2.47 -18.17 -24.16
C LYS A 229 -1.17 -17.65 -24.77
N ARG A 230 -0.23 -17.12 -23.97
CA ARG A 230 1.08 -16.65 -24.45
C ARG A 230 2.04 -17.79 -24.83
N GLY A 231 1.94 -18.94 -24.18
CA GLY A 231 2.71 -20.14 -24.56
C GLY A 231 2.32 -20.65 -25.96
N ARG A 232 1.04 -20.60 -26.31
CA ARG A 232 0.53 -21.02 -27.61
C ARG A 232 0.91 -20.07 -28.77
N HIS A 233 1.08 -18.76 -28.49
CA HIS A 233 1.50 -17.77 -29.52
C HIS A 233 3.01 -17.76 -29.81
N LYS A 234 3.83 -18.42 -28.99
CA LYS A 234 5.26 -18.57 -29.25
C LYS A 234 5.65 -19.84 -30.02
N VAL A 235 4.70 -20.68 -30.33
CA VAL A 235 4.89 -21.97 -31.03
C VAL A 235 4.28 -21.98 -32.45
N ALA A 236 3.84 -20.83 -32.97
CA ALA A 236 3.34 -20.67 -34.32
C ALA A 236 4.28 -19.81 -35.19
#